data_a5facba04b1ce53e66fc2f8bfd5bb1af
#
_entry.id   a5facba04b1ce53e66fc2f8bfd5bb1af
#
_cell.length_a   1.000
_cell.length_b   1.000
_cell.length_c   1.000
_cell.angle_alpha   90.00
_cell.angle_beta   90.00
_cell.angle_gamma   90.00
#
_symmetry.space_group_name_H-M   'P 1'
#
loop_
_entity.id
_entity.type
_entity.pdbx_description
1 polymer ?
#
loop_
_entity_poly.entity_id
_entity_poly.type
_entity_poly.pdbx_seq_one_letter_code
_entity_poly.pdbx_strand_id
1 'polypeptide(L)'
;MANPGVASSSVINLLPVQAEYDANNNCLGLYGQGGNALYAPYNASSLSSGSNLVASTTLPTISSGFGTSPTILANSTFCFKIVVGTGGAANGTITLPTAPNGWFAFAADVTSGSTLFLQLTGSTATSVTFTSYSVTTGSAANMSAGDVVLVNCIAY
;
A
#
# COMPACT_ATOMS: atom_id res chain seq x y z
N MET A 1 -34.00 -14.91 -21.30
CA MET A 1 -33.52 -14.15 -22.46
C MET A 1 -32.05 -14.40 -22.57
N ALA A 2 -31.57 -14.91 -23.70
CA ALA A 2 -30.14 -15.05 -23.90
C ALA A 2 -29.51 -13.64 -23.92
N ASN A 3 -28.44 -13.46 -23.19
CA ASN A 3 -27.72 -12.21 -23.14
C ASN A 3 -27.16 -11.88 -24.52
N PRO A 4 -27.66 -10.85 -25.20
CA PRO A 4 -27.25 -10.54 -26.58
C PRO A 4 -25.78 -10.13 -26.70
N GLY A 5 -25.10 -9.83 -25.59
CA GLY A 5 -23.68 -9.51 -25.59
C GLY A 5 -22.77 -10.72 -25.76
N VAL A 6 -23.28 -11.93 -25.56
CA VAL A 6 -22.50 -13.17 -25.71
C VAL A 6 -22.71 -13.79 -27.11
N ALA A 7 -23.63 -13.25 -27.88
CA ALA A 7 -24.08 -13.88 -29.12
C ALA A 7 -23.13 -13.76 -30.32
N SER A 8 -22.03 -13.07 -30.21
CA SER A 8 -21.08 -13.00 -31.30
C SER A 8 -19.78 -13.72 -30.93
N SER A 9 -19.83 -15.03 -30.94
CA SER A 9 -18.63 -15.86 -30.76
C SER A 9 -17.53 -15.53 -31.79
N SER A 10 -17.92 -15.00 -32.94
CA SER A 10 -16.99 -14.53 -33.97
C SER A 10 -16.26 -13.23 -33.60
N VAL A 11 -16.92 -12.36 -32.83
CA VAL A 11 -16.27 -11.12 -32.34
C VAL A 11 -15.36 -11.43 -31.16
N ILE A 12 -15.74 -12.39 -30.32
CA ILE A 12 -14.91 -12.84 -29.18
C ILE A 12 -13.62 -13.47 -29.67
N ASN A 13 -13.65 -14.20 -30.77
CA ASN A 13 -12.46 -14.82 -31.34
C ASN A 13 -11.48 -13.84 -32.00
N LEU A 14 -11.93 -12.63 -32.32
CA LEU A 14 -11.10 -11.60 -32.93
C LEU A 14 -10.52 -10.60 -31.89
N LEU A 15 -11.09 -10.57 -30.68
CA LEU A 15 -10.65 -9.69 -29.60
C LEU A 15 -9.98 -10.54 -28.52
N PRO A 16 -8.76 -10.19 -28.14
CA PRO A 16 -8.08 -10.88 -27.03
C PRO A 16 -8.72 -10.62 -25.66
N VAL A 17 -9.71 -9.74 -25.62
CA VAL A 17 -10.37 -9.28 -24.38
C VAL A 17 -11.87 -9.24 -24.56
N GLN A 18 -12.61 -9.82 -23.65
CA GLN A 18 -14.06 -9.72 -23.55
C GLN A 18 -14.44 -8.67 -22.50
N ALA A 19 -15.37 -7.79 -22.85
CA ALA A 19 -15.95 -6.85 -21.90
C ALA A 19 -17.32 -7.36 -21.44
N GLU A 20 -17.55 -7.47 -20.15
CA GLU A 20 -18.82 -7.88 -19.56
C GLU A 20 -19.17 -6.98 -18.37
N TYR A 21 -20.44 -6.59 -18.29
CA TYR A 21 -20.94 -5.86 -17.13
C TYR A 21 -21.38 -6.86 -16.03
N ASP A 22 -20.70 -6.83 -14.91
CA ASP A 22 -21.11 -7.57 -13.72
C ASP A 22 -22.07 -6.71 -12.88
N ALA A 23 -23.37 -7.05 -12.98
CA ALA A 23 -24.41 -6.31 -12.26
C ALA A 23 -24.34 -6.49 -10.73
N ASN A 24 -23.74 -7.58 -10.22
CA ASN A 24 -23.63 -7.81 -8.79
C ASN A 24 -22.56 -6.92 -8.14
N ASN A 25 -21.49 -6.66 -8.88
CA ASN A 25 -20.38 -5.83 -8.42
C ASN A 25 -20.41 -4.42 -9.03
N ASN A 26 -21.41 -4.11 -9.85
CA ASN A 26 -21.57 -2.83 -10.54
C ASN A 26 -20.27 -2.39 -11.23
N CYS A 27 -19.66 -3.30 -11.98
CA CYS A 27 -18.39 -3.07 -12.66
C CYS A 27 -18.42 -3.59 -14.10
N LEU A 28 -17.58 -3.00 -14.95
CA LEU A 28 -17.28 -3.52 -16.27
C LEU A 28 -16.07 -4.44 -16.16
N GLY A 29 -16.29 -5.74 -16.33
CA GLY A 29 -15.21 -6.74 -16.37
C GLY A 29 -14.61 -6.82 -17.76
N LEU A 30 -13.29 -6.87 -17.84
CA LEU A 30 -12.53 -7.22 -19.04
C LEU A 30 -11.89 -8.59 -18.80
N TYR A 31 -12.24 -9.57 -19.62
CA TYR A 31 -11.76 -10.93 -19.50
C TYR A 31 -10.79 -11.25 -20.63
N GLY A 32 -9.63 -11.76 -20.29
CA GLY A 32 -8.69 -12.32 -21.25
C GLY A 32 -9.10 -13.73 -21.69
N GLN A 33 -8.51 -14.19 -22.77
CA GLN A 33 -8.69 -15.57 -23.25
C GLN A 33 -8.21 -16.55 -22.16
N GLY A 34 -9.11 -17.41 -21.69
CA GLY A 34 -8.82 -18.32 -20.58
C GLY A 34 -9.57 -18.01 -19.28
N GLY A 35 -10.47 -17.02 -19.29
CA GLY A 35 -11.35 -16.73 -18.15
C GLY A 35 -10.71 -15.95 -17.01
N ASN A 36 -9.47 -15.52 -17.17
CA ASN A 36 -8.83 -14.65 -16.18
C ASN A 36 -9.36 -13.23 -16.31
N ALA A 37 -9.98 -12.72 -15.27
CA ALA A 37 -10.47 -11.36 -15.26
C ALA A 37 -9.33 -10.36 -15.35
N LEU A 38 -9.35 -9.55 -16.40
CA LEU A 38 -8.58 -8.33 -16.52
C LEU A 38 -9.53 -7.19 -16.21
N TYR A 39 -9.78 -6.89 -14.96
CA TYR A 39 -10.68 -5.80 -14.67
C TYR A 39 -10.12 -4.81 -13.68
N ALA A 40 -10.44 -3.55 -13.92
CA ALA A 40 -10.45 -2.55 -12.87
C ALA A 40 -11.91 -2.41 -12.41
N PRO A 41 -12.27 -2.78 -11.20
CA PRO A 41 -13.60 -2.54 -10.68
C PRO A 41 -13.86 -1.05 -10.64
N TYR A 42 -15.04 -0.63 -11.08
CA TYR A 42 -15.43 0.78 -11.17
C TYR A 42 -15.41 1.50 -9.81
N ASN A 43 -15.47 0.74 -8.73
CA ASN A 43 -15.29 1.20 -7.36
C ASN A 43 -14.06 0.53 -6.71
N ALA A 44 -12.97 0.43 -7.47
CA ALA A 44 -11.78 -0.19 -6.93
C ALA A 44 -11.26 0.59 -5.74
N SER A 45 -11.48 0.06 -4.56
CA SER A 45 -10.63 0.33 -3.41
C SER A 45 -9.22 -0.26 -3.60
N SER A 46 -8.96 -0.95 -4.73
CA SER A 46 -7.66 -1.50 -5.08
C SER A 46 -7.45 -1.53 -6.59
N LEU A 47 -6.35 -0.97 -7.07
CA LEU A 47 -5.81 -1.24 -8.39
C LEU A 47 -4.88 -2.45 -8.26
N SER A 48 -5.31 -3.59 -8.82
CA SER A 48 -4.42 -4.73 -9.02
C SER A 48 -3.90 -4.66 -10.46
N SER A 49 -2.72 -4.12 -10.65
CA SER A 49 -1.97 -4.33 -11.89
C SER A 49 -1.03 -5.50 -11.69
N GLY A 50 -1.02 -6.43 -12.63
CA GLY A 50 -0.35 -7.73 -12.50
C GLY A 50 1.16 -7.73 -12.27
N SER A 51 1.79 -6.60 -11.98
CA SER A 51 3.21 -6.59 -11.70
C SER A 51 3.78 -5.46 -10.84
N ASN A 52 3.15 -4.28 -10.69
CA ASN A 52 3.89 -3.18 -10.06
C ASN A 52 3.14 -2.27 -9.09
N LEU A 53 1.84 -2.40 -8.89
CA LEU A 53 1.11 -1.64 -7.89
C LEU A 53 0.18 -2.57 -7.12
N VAL A 54 0.69 -3.17 -6.07
CA VAL A 54 -0.08 -4.04 -5.19
C VAL A 54 -0.59 -3.22 -4.02
N ALA A 55 -1.84 -2.77 -4.12
CA ALA A 55 -2.58 -2.39 -2.93
C ALA A 55 -3.17 -3.67 -2.34
N SER A 56 -2.53 -4.22 -1.32
CA SER A 56 -3.03 -5.38 -0.61
C SER A 56 -4.17 -5.00 0.33
N THR A 57 -5.16 -5.88 0.47
CA THR A 57 -6.17 -5.80 1.53
C THR A 57 -5.60 -6.15 2.91
N THR A 58 -4.42 -6.77 2.97
CA THR A 58 -3.70 -6.98 4.22
C THR A 58 -3.09 -5.66 4.66
N LEU A 59 -3.58 -5.14 5.78
CA LEU A 59 -3.13 -3.86 6.29
C LEU A 59 -1.72 -3.95 6.90
N PRO A 60 -0.93 -2.88 6.83
CA PRO A 60 0.36 -2.80 7.50
C PRO A 60 0.18 -2.87 9.02
N THR A 61 1.18 -3.43 9.70
CA THR A 61 1.24 -3.49 11.16
C THR A 61 2.59 -3.01 11.66
N ILE A 62 2.63 -2.46 12.87
CA ILE A 62 3.89 -2.08 13.52
C ILE A 62 4.46 -3.31 14.20
N SER A 63 5.67 -3.73 13.82
CA SER A 63 6.36 -4.86 14.44
C SER A 63 7.28 -4.44 15.58
N SER A 64 7.84 -3.23 15.52
CA SER A 64 8.68 -2.69 16.59
C SER A 64 8.87 -1.18 16.46
N GLY A 65 9.33 -0.54 17.52
CA GLY A 65 9.64 0.89 17.54
C GLY A 65 8.39 1.78 17.54
N PHE A 66 8.55 3.03 17.18
CA PHE A 66 7.52 4.07 17.27
C PHE A 66 6.97 4.27 18.69
N GLY A 67 7.75 3.98 19.75
CA GLY A 67 7.34 4.13 21.15
C GLY A 67 6.52 2.94 21.69
N THR A 68 5.95 3.13 22.87
CA THR A 68 5.08 2.13 23.52
C THR A 68 3.64 2.35 23.10
N SER A 69 2.98 1.29 22.63
CA SER A 69 1.59 1.32 22.15
C SER A 69 1.35 2.35 21.02
N PRO A 70 2.18 2.36 19.97
CA PRO A 70 1.89 3.21 18.80
C PRO A 70 0.62 2.72 18.11
N THR A 71 -0.05 3.62 17.38
CA THR A 71 -1.24 3.24 16.61
C THR A 71 -0.99 3.45 15.12
N ILE A 72 -1.60 2.59 14.31
CA ILE A 72 -1.59 2.70 12.85
C ILE A 72 -3.01 2.87 12.34
N LEU A 73 -3.19 3.80 11.42
CA LEU A 73 -4.45 4.04 10.72
C LEU A 73 -4.18 3.85 9.23
N ALA A 74 -4.63 2.73 8.71
CA ALA A 74 -4.38 2.31 7.34
C ALA A 74 -5.65 1.79 6.68
N ASN A 75 -5.87 2.18 5.43
CA ASN A 75 -6.88 1.61 4.54
C ASN A 75 -6.25 0.75 3.44
N SER A 76 -4.94 0.85 3.28
CA SER A 76 -4.15 0.11 2.29
C SER A 76 -2.67 0.11 2.69
N THR A 77 -1.86 -0.62 1.95
CA THR A 77 -0.39 -0.58 2.09
C THR A 77 0.25 0.64 1.43
N PHE A 78 -0.47 1.33 0.54
CA PHE A 78 0.10 2.41 -0.25
C PHE A 78 0.33 3.69 0.55
N CYS A 79 -0.63 4.08 1.39
CA CYS A 79 -0.52 5.29 2.22
C CYS A 79 -1.24 5.08 3.55
N PHE A 80 -0.57 5.38 4.65
CA PHE A 80 -1.12 5.22 5.99
C PHE A 80 -0.47 6.17 6.99
N LYS A 81 -1.09 6.27 8.16
CA LYS A 81 -0.66 7.13 9.25
C LYS A 81 -0.26 6.28 10.46
N ILE A 82 0.85 6.66 11.09
CA ILE A 82 1.27 6.16 12.40
C ILE A 82 1.20 7.31 13.40
N VAL A 83 0.68 7.04 14.59
CA VAL A 83 0.81 7.93 15.74
C VAL A 83 1.81 7.30 16.69
N VAL A 84 2.87 8.02 17.00
CA VAL A 84 3.96 7.58 17.87
C VAL A 84 3.43 7.41 19.29
N GLY A 85 3.76 6.28 19.89
CA GLY A 85 3.37 5.93 21.26
C GLY A 85 4.19 6.63 22.32
N THR A 86 3.87 6.33 23.58
CA THR A 86 4.58 6.90 24.74
C THR A 86 6.07 6.55 24.74
N GLY A 87 6.89 7.50 25.22
CA GLY A 87 8.34 7.36 25.28
C GLY A 87 9.06 7.66 23.97
N GLY A 88 8.35 7.71 22.86
CA GLY A 88 8.96 7.92 21.56
C GLY A 88 9.96 6.85 21.17
N ALA A 89 10.55 6.96 20.00
CA ALA A 89 11.64 6.11 19.54
C ALA A 89 12.37 6.76 18.36
N ALA A 90 13.65 6.47 18.21
CA ALA A 90 14.42 6.92 17.03
C ALA A 90 14.17 6.05 15.80
N ASN A 91 13.59 4.89 15.93
CA ASN A 91 13.32 3.98 14.81
C ASN A 91 11.99 3.26 14.97
N GLY A 92 11.56 2.65 13.87
CA GLY A 92 10.40 1.78 13.87
C GLY A 92 10.36 0.91 12.63
N THR A 93 9.83 -0.29 12.78
CA THR A 93 9.69 -1.29 11.73
C THR A 93 8.21 -1.59 11.50
N ILE A 94 7.83 -1.61 10.24
CA ILE A 94 6.47 -1.87 9.76
C ILE A 94 6.49 -3.19 9.01
N THR A 95 5.60 -4.10 9.38
CA THR A 95 5.34 -5.32 8.62
C THR A 95 4.35 -5.02 7.51
N LEU A 96 4.65 -5.50 6.32
CA LEU A 96 3.89 -5.33 5.09
C LEU A 96 3.62 -6.72 4.47
N PRO A 97 2.63 -6.86 3.58
CA PRO A 97 2.46 -8.08 2.80
C PRO A 97 3.73 -8.43 2.02
N THR A 98 3.86 -9.69 1.62
CA THR A 98 5.02 -10.12 0.84
C THR A 98 5.05 -9.44 -0.53
N ALA A 99 6.13 -8.74 -0.82
CA ALA A 99 6.45 -8.16 -2.13
C ALA A 99 7.42 -9.07 -2.91
N PRO A 100 7.39 -9.06 -4.24
CA PRO A 100 8.27 -9.91 -5.05
C PRO A 100 9.76 -9.68 -4.80
N ASN A 101 10.19 -8.43 -4.74
CA ASN A 101 11.60 -8.06 -4.57
C ASN A 101 11.85 -7.23 -3.32
N GLY A 102 10.84 -6.52 -2.82
CA GLY A 102 10.96 -5.68 -1.64
C GLY A 102 10.01 -4.49 -1.65
N TRP A 103 10.20 -3.60 -0.69
CA TRP A 103 9.40 -2.41 -0.52
C TRP A 103 10.27 -1.16 -0.58
N PHE A 104 9.91 -0.22 -1.43
CA PHE A 104 10.36 1.15 -1.31
C PHE A 104 9.36 1.93 -0.45
N ALA A 105 9.85 2.72 0.48
CA ALA A 105 8.98 3.51 1.34
C ALA A 105 9.55 4.89 1.62
N PHE A 106 8.64 5.84 1.77
CA PHE A 106 8.92 7.20 2.19
C PHE A 106 8.06 7.52 3.41
N ALA A 107 8.64 8.22 4.39
CA ALA A 107 7.94 8.64 5.58
C ALA A 107 8.27 10.09 5.93
N ALA A 108 7.28 10.81 6.45
CA ALA A 108 7.43 12.17 6.94
C ALA A 108 6.74 12.32 8.29
N ASP A 109 7.44 12.88 9.26
CA ASP A 109 6.83 13.37 10.49
C ASP A 109 6.19 14.73 10.21
N VAL A 110 4.87 14.79 10.29
CA VAL A 110 4.12 16.02 10.01
C VAL A 110 3.84 16.85 11.26
N THR A 111 4.22 16.35 12.44
CA THR A 111 4.13 17.07 13.72
C THR A 111 5.45 17.75 14.04
N SER A 112 6.55 17.02 13.96
CA SER A 112 7.90 17.48 14.30
C SER A 112 8.81 17.62 13.07
N GLY A 113 8.25 17.70 11.87
CA GLY A 113 8.98 17.70 10.59
C GLY A 113 9.96 18.86 10.37
N SER A 114 9.86 19.93 11.16
CA SER A 114 10.86 21.02 11.16
C SER A 114 12.15 20.67 11.91
N THR A 115 12.10 19.66 12.77
CA THR A 115 13.22 19.25 13.65
C THR A 115 13.70 17.84 13.37
N LEU A 116 12.86 16.99 12.81
CA LEU A 116 13.12 15.58 12.52
C LEU A 116 12.87 15.26 11.05
N PHE A 117 13.65 14.34 10.51
CA PHE A 117 13.36 13.70 9.23
C PHE A 117 13.50 12.18 9.36
N LEU A 118 12.68 11.43 8.64
CA LEU A 118 12.73 9.97 8.62
C LEU A 118 13.45 9.48 7.37
N GLN A 119 14.36 8.54 7.55
CA GLN A 119 15.07 7.86 6.48
C GLN A 119 14.70 6.39 6.47
N LEU A 120 14.45 5.83 5.29
CA LEU A 120 14.36 4.38 5.11
C LEU A 120 15.74 3.77 5.33
N THR A 121 15.88 2.98 6.40
CA THR A 121 17.15 2.35 6.79
C THR A 121 17.15 0.84 6.63
N GLY A 122 16.01 0.25 6.36
CA GLY A 122 15.87 -1.17 6.05
C GLY A 122 14.66 -1.46 5.19
N SER A 123 14.83 -2.40 4.25
CA SER A 123 13.75 -2.90 3.41
C SER A 123 13.95 -4.38 3.15
N THR A 124 12.87 -5.14 3.25
CA THR A 124 12.80 -6.57 2.93
C THR A 124 11.55 -6.85 2.09
N ALA A 125 11.35 -8.10 1.70
CA ALA A 125 10.11 -8.51 1.04
C ALA A 125 8.85 -8.32 1.91
N THR A 126 8.99 -8.22 3.23
CA THR A 126 7.85 -8.19 4.16
C THR A 126 7.89 -7.05 5.17
N SER A 127 8.87 -6.17 5.11
CA SER A 127 8.99 -5.08 6.08
C SER A 127 9.80 -3.89 5.56
N VAL A 128 9.56 -2.74 6.19
CA VAL A 128 10.38 -1.54 6.06
C VAL A 128 10.73 -1.01 7.44
N THR A 129 11.94 -0.46 7.57
CA THR A 129 12.43 0.17 8.80
C THR A 129 12.81 1.61 8.53
N PHE A 130 12.33 2.51 9.37
CA PHE A 130 12.70 3.92 9.35
C PHE A 130 13.54 4.25 10.57
N THR A 131 14.47 5.19 10.37
CA THR A 131 15.17 5.86 11.46
C THR A 131 14.92 7.36 11.36
N SER A 132 14.61 7.98 12.48
CA SER A 132 14.42 9.41 12.63
C SER A 132 15.75 10.07 13.00
N TYR A 133 16.03 11.17 12.34
CA TYR A 133 17.25 11.96 12.56
C TYR A 133 16.91 13.42 12.85
N SER A 134 17.69 14.05 13.69
CA SER A 134 17.61 15.50 13.92
C SER A 134 18.11 16.26 12.70
N VAL A 135 17.29 17.18 12.21
CA VAL A 135 17.67 18.09 11.11
C VAL A 135 18.90 18.94 11.48
N THR A 136 19.04 19.29 12.75
CA THR A 136 20.14 20.17 13.21
C THR A 136 21.47 19.43 13.35
N THR A 137 21.44 18.20 13.88
CA THR A 137 22.69 17.47 14.22
C THR A 137 22.99 16.33 13.25
N GLY A 138 22.02 15.88 12.44
CA GLY A 138 22.16 14.69 11.60
C GLY A 138 22.27 13.37 12.39
N SER A 139 22.12 13.42 13.69
CA SER A 139 22.17 12.22 14.55
C SER A 139 20.78 11.63 14.74
N ALA A 140 20.73 10.31 15.01
CA ALA A 140 19.46 9.67 15.35
C ALA A 140 18.81 10.37 16.54
N ALA A 141 17.53 10.66 16.45
CA ALA A 141 16.76 11.39 17.45
C ALA A 141 15.36 10.79 17.60
N ASN A 142 14.88 10.76 18.84
CA ASN A 142 13.58 10.19 19.13
C ASN A 142 12.46 11.08 18.59
N MET A 143 11.50 10.47 17.92
CA MET A 143 10.17 11.04 17.74
C MET A 143 9.49 11.19 19.09
N SER A 144 8.63 12.17 19.24
CA SER A 144 7.89 12.41 20.48
C SER A 144 6.58 11.62 20.51
N ALA A 145 6.11 11.31 21.70
CA ALA A 145 4.77 10.71 21.86
C ALA A 145 3.71 11.60 21.24
N GLY A 146 2.85 11.01 20.40
CA GLY A 146 1.81 11.73 19.69
C GLY A 146 2.23 12.31 18.33
N ASP A 147 3.52 12.26 17.98
CA ASP A 147 3.95 12.63 16.63
C ASP A 147 3.21 11.81 15.58
N VAL A 148 2.87 12.46 14.48
CA VAL A 148 2.16 11.87 13.36
C VAL A 148 3.12 11.65 12.20
N VAL A 149 3.31 10.40 11.86
CA VAL A 149 4.15 9.97 10.73
C VAL A 149 3.24 9.51 9.59
N LEU A 150 3.33 10.15 8.45
CA LEU A 150 2.71 9.70 7.21
C LEU A 150 3.70 8.82 6.44
N VAL A 151 3.21 7.67 5.98
CA VAL A 151 4.03 6.67 5.28
C VAL A 151 3.41 6.34 3.94
N ASN A 152 4.25 6.27 2.91
CA ASN A 152 3.91 5.75 1.59
C ASN A 152 4.81 4.57 1.27
N CYS A 153 4.24 3.45 0.80
CA CYS A 153 4.98 2.24 0.45
C CYS A 153 4.60 1.76 -0.95
N ILE A 154 5.61 1.34 -1.71
CA ILE A 154 5.46 0.78 -3.07
C ILE A 154 6.25 -0.51 -3.12
N ALA A 155 5.58 -1.61 -3.50
CA ALA A 155 6.24 -2.89 -3.77
C ALA A 155 6.98 -2.85 -5.12
N TYR A 156 8.11 -3.53 -5.23
CA TYR A 156 8.87 -3.67 -6.47
C TYR A 156 9.41 -5.09 -6.67
#